data_0955725e6fe3e0b78ffb33a8217362dd
#
_entry.id   0955725e6fe3e0b78ffb33a8217362dd
#
_cell.length_a   1.000
_cell.length_b   1.000
_cell.length_c   1.000
_cell.angle_alpha   90.00
_cell.angle_beta   90.00
_cell.angle_gamma   90.00
#
_symmetry.space_group_name_H-M   'P 1'
#
loop_
_entity.id
_entity.type
_entity.pdbx_description
1 polymer ?
#
loop_
_entity_poly.entity_id
_entity_poly.type
_entity_poly.pdbx_seq_one_letter_code
_entity_poly.pdbx_strand_id
1 'polypeptide(L)'
;MSFYSHIARPAFFSLPPEKSQHLAEILLRQSLLWKATSKLFSFEDEVLHTELAGLKLRNPIGLAAGFDKDIQFLSSMEQLGFGYVIGGTITKEPRSGNPSPRLLRIRKEKSLINSMGFPGEGLQAAAKRLENLPVDPSAIRIVSISGTTIDDMVTCQTTIQTLCSAIEVNISSPNTAGLRIFQEQTHLLKLLEALNQNKKVPIFVKLPPFIDSQDKSMTTEIRDLIEACLKSEVDAITVANTIPVEDTRLAVGKGGLSGSKLFENTLSMINTIKSEYGTKIEVNACGGVSTGEQAYQLIQAGANSIQLYTSLVYEGPGLVKDIKTDLAKLLKSQ
;
A
#
# COMPACT_ATOMS: atom_id res chain seq x y z
N MET A 1 12.50 -13.36 -19.43
CA MET A 1 11.01 -13.37 -19.57
C MET A 1 10.46 -14.45 -18.66
N SER A 2 9.52 -14.13 -17.77
CA SER A 2 9.10 -15.04 -16.71
C SER A 2 7.99 -16.01 -17.17
N PHE A 3 7.93 -17.21 -16.57
CA PHE A 3 6.82 -18.15 -16.72
C PHE A 3 5.46 -17.47 -16.46
N TYR A 4 5.41 -16.57 -15.48
CA TYR A 4 4.18 -15.85 -15.17
C TYR A 4 3.68 -15.02 -16.35
N SER A 5 4.53 -14.22 -16.98
CA SER A 5 4.12 -13.31 -18.06
C SER A 5 3.63 -14.04 -19.32
N HIS A 6 4.13 -15.28 -19.60
CA HIS A 6 3.81 -16.01 -20.81
C HIS A 6 2.69 -17.04 -20.63
N ILE A 7 2.53 -17.62 -19.46
CA ILE A 7 1.59 -18.71 -19.22
C ILE A 7 0.53 -18.33 -18.18
N ALA A 8 0.96 -18.00 -16.96
CA ALA A 8 0.01 -17.79 -15.86
C ALA A 8 -0.85 -16.53 -16.08
N ARG A 9 -0.24 -15.38 -16.42
CA ARG A 9 -0.97 -14.14 -16.66
C ARG A 9 -2.02 -14.24 -17.78
N PRO A 10 -1.73 -14.77 -18.98
CA PRO A 10 -2.76 -14.99 -20.00
C PRO A 10 -3.94 -15.82 -19.50
N ALA A 11 -3.69 -16.89 -18.75
CA ALA A 11 -4.74 -17.74 -18.17
C ALA A 11 -5.58 -16.97 -17.13
N PHE A 12 -4.96 -16.25 -16.20
CA PHE A 12 -5.67 -15.39 -15.26
C PHE A 12 -6.46 -14.28 -15.97
N PHE A 13 -5.90 -13.69 -17.03
CA PHE A 13 -6.51 -12.57 -17.72
C PHE A 13 -7.62 -12.99 -18.69
N SER A 14 -7.81 -14.26 -18.97
CA SER A 14 -9.00 -14.78 -19.67
C SER A 14 -10.26 -14.75 -18.80
N LEU A 15 -10.09 -14.73 -17.46
CA LEU A 15 -11.18 -14.65 -16.51
C LEU A 15 -11.55 -13.19 -16.18
N PRO A 16 -12.81 -12.93 -15.75
CA PRO A 16 -13.17 -11.65 -15.15
C PRO A 16 -12.24 -11.25 -14.00
N PRO A 17 -11.94 -9.94 -13.79
CA PRO A 17 -10.95 -9.50 -12.83
C PRO A 17 -11.15 -10.03 -11.41
N GLU A 18 -12.36 -9.97 -10.87
CA GLU A 18 -12.67 -10.43 -9.51
C GLU A 18 -12.55 -11.97 -9.36
N LYS A 19 -12.92 -12.73 -10.40
CA LYS A 19 -12.72 -14.21 -10.39
C LYS A 19 -11.24 -14.58 -10.40
N SER A 20 -10.44 -13.85 -11.18
CA SER A 20 -8.97 -14.06 -11.18
C SER A 20 -8.35 -13.69 -9.84
N GLN A 21 -8.79 -12.60 -9.22
CA GLN A 21 -8.34 -12.20 -7.90
C GLN A 21 -8.64 -13.32 -6.89
N HIS A 22 -9.86 -13.82 -6.86
CA HIS A 22 -10.24 -14.91 -5.94
C HIS A 22 -9.38 -16.19 -6.16
N LEU A 23 -9.14 -16.56 -7.40
CA LEU A 23 -8.27 -17.71 -7.72
C LEU A 23 -6.81 -17.47 -7.25
N ALA A 24 -6.29 -16.26 -7.46
CA ALA A 24 -4.96 -15.89 -6.97
C ALA A 24 -4.88 -15.94 -5.44
N GLU A 25 -5.90 -15.46 -4.73
CA GLU A 25 -5.97 -15.52 -3.27
C GLU A 25 -5.96 -16.97 -2.75
N ILE A 26 -6.68 -17.90 -3.39
CA ILE A 26 -6.64 -19.33 -3.05
C ILE A 26 -5.21 -19.88 -3.17
N LEU A 27 -4.50 -19.54 -4.24
CA LEU A 27 -3.10 -19.97 -4.41
C LEU A 27 -2.17 -19.31 -3.39
N LEU A 28 -2.36 -18.03 -3.09
CA LEU A 28 -1.55 -17.30 -2.12
C LEU A 28 -1.74 -17.79 -0.68
N ARG A 29 -2.88 -18.37 -0.33
CA ARG A 29 -3.10 -19.01 0.98
C ARG A 29 -2.28 -20.29 1.20
N GLN A 30 -1.63 -20.84 0.16
CA GLN A 30 -0.81 -22.04 0.26
C GLN A 30 0.59 -21.70 0.78
N SER A 31 0.71 -21.31 2.06
CA SER A 31 1.96 -20.80 2.64
C SER A 31 3.15 -21.77 2.54
N LEU A 32 2.91 -23.08 2.65
CA LEU A 32 3.96 -24.11 2.50
C LEU A 32 4.55 -24.12 1.10
N LEU A 33 3.73 -23.93 0.06
CA LEU A 33 4.19 -23.83 -1.32
C LEU A 33 5.12 -22.62 -1.50
N TRP A 34 4.71 -21.46 -1.00
CA TRP A 34 5.50 -20.24 -1.12
C TRP A 34 6.78 -20.30 -0.31
N LYS A 35 6.74 -20.91 0.88
CA LYS A 35 7.95 -21.18 1.67
C LYS A 35 8.92 -22.11 0.94
N ALA A 36 8.45 -23.19 0.33
CA ALA A 36 9.28 -24.11 -0.44
C ALA A 36 9.93 -23.47 -1.68
N THR A 37 9.25 -22.49 -2.29
CA THR A 37 9.73 -21.79 -3.50
C THR A 37 10.39 -20.45 -3.20
N SER A 38 10.51 -20.03 -1.96
CA SER A 38 11.02 -18.69 -1.55
C SER A 38 12.40 -18.37 -2.12
N LYS A 39 13.30 -19.36 -2.23
CA LYS A 39 14.63 -19.18 -2.83
C LYS A 39 14.61 -18.71 -4.30
N LEU A 40 13.52 -18.98 -5.03
CA LEU A 40 13.36 -18.50 -6.41
C LEU A 40 13.12 -16.99 -6.45
N PHE A 41 12.52 -16.44 -5.40
CA PHE A 41 12.13 -15.03 -5.28
C PHE A 41 13.08 -14.23 -4.36
N SER A 42 14.03 -14.89 -3.70
CA SER A 42 14.99 -14.22 -2.82
C SER A 42 16.09 -13.54 -3.63
N PHE A 43 16.44 -12.36 -3.17
CA PHE A 43 17.67 -11.61 -3.51
C PHE A 43 17.94 -10.71 -2.32
N GLU A 44 19.14 -10.78 -1.76
CA GLU A 44 19.55 -9.98 -0.60
C GLU A 44 20.86 -9.27 -0.95
N ASP A 45 20.95 -8.01 -0.57
CA ASP A 45 22.15 -7.18 -0.73
C ASP A 45 22.11 -6.07 0.31
N GLU A 46 23.20 -5.88 1.04
CA GLU A 46 23.28 -4.90 2.13
C GLU A 46 23.05 -3.46 1.65
N VAL A 47 23.36 -3.16 0.38
CA VAL A 47 23.11 -1.82 -0.20
C VAL A 47 21.63 -1.46 -0.23
N LEU A 48 20.74 -2.44 -0.12
CA LEU A 48 19.28 -2.25 -0.07
C LEU A 48 18.74 -2.00 1.33
N HIS A 49 19.58 -2.20 2.37
CA HIS A 49 19.12 -1.97 3.74
C HIS A 49 18.74 -0.50 3.93
N THR A 50 17.62 -0.28 4.55
CA THR A 50 17.06 1.06 4.80
C THR A 50 16.27 1.08 6.10
N GLU A 51 15.79 2.25 6.47
CA GLU A 51 14.94 2.46 7.64
C GLU A 51 13.69 3.23 7.24
N LEU A 52 12.56 2.90 7.87
CA LEU A 52 11.30 3.62 7.75
C LEU A 52 10.68 3.72 9.15
N ALA A 53 10.59 4.93 9.68
CA ALA A 53 9.98 5.19 11.00
C ALA A 53 10.58 4.33 12.12
N GLY A 54 11.91 4.18 12.16
CA GLY A 54 12.62 3.33 13.13
C GLY A 54 12.56 1.83 12.81
N LEU A 55 11.83 1.39 11.80
CA LEU A 55 11.79 0.00 11.35
C LEU A 55 12.95 -0.29 10.41
N LYS A 56 13.83 -1.21 10.80
CA LYS A 56 14.95 -1.67 9.96
C LYS A 56 14.44 -2.61 8.88
N LEU A 57 14.56 -2.20 7.63
CA LEU A 57 14.10 -2.94 6.46
C LEU A 57 15.28 -3.57 5.72
N ARG A 58 15.17 -4.84 5.34
CA ARG A 58 16.18 -5.53 4.51
C ARG A 58 16.25 -4.98 3.09
N ASN A 59 15.18 -4.35 2.63
CA ASN A 59 15.12 -3.64 1.37
C ASN A 59 13.92 -2.67 1.38
N PRO A 60 13.90 -1.64 0.52
CA PRO A 60 12.87 -0.61 0.54
C PRO A 60 11.54 -1.01 -0.12
N ILE A 61 11.41 -2.25 -0.63
CA ILE A 61 10.25 -2.65 -1.42
C ILE A 61 9.20 -3.30 -0.52
N GLY A 62 8.03 -2.70 -0.41
CA GLY A 62 6.89 -3.16 0.37
C GLY A 62 5.68 -3.59 -0.45
N LEU A 63 4.83 -4.41 0.14
CA LEU A 63 3.51 -4.72 -0.37
C LEU A 63 2.51 -3.66 0.08
N ALA A 64 1.77 -3.05 -0.86
CA ALA A 64 0.76 -2.05 -0.55
C ALA A 64 -0.52 -2.64 0.08
N ALA A 65 -1.18 -1.85 0.92
CA ALA A 65 -2.50 -2.17 1.45
C ALA A 65 -3.53 -2.46 0.35
N GLY A 66 -4.49 -3.32 0.66
CA GLY A 66 -5.56 -3.74 -0.25
C GLY A 66 -5.25 -4.99 -1.06
N PHE A 67 -4.01 -5.49 -1.07
CA PHE A 67 -3.66 -6.73 -1.73
C PHE A 67 -4.14 -7.93 -0.89
N ASP A 68 -3.77 -7.99 0.38
CA ASP A 68 -4.30 -8.94 1.38
C ASP A 68 -5.23 -8.21 2.36
N LYS A 69 -6.51 -8.10 1.99
CA LYS A 69 -7.48 -7.29 2.73
C LYS A 69 -7.82 -7.82 4.11
N ASP A 70 -7.77 -9.15 4.28
CA ASP A 70 -8.20 -9.85 5.48
C ASP A 70 -7.06 -10.59 6.19
N ILE A 71 -5.80 -10.31 5.84
CA ILE A 71 -4.62 -10.94 6.45
C ILE A 71 -4.68 -12.48 6.32
N GLN A 72 -4.99 -12.95 5.12
CA GLN A 72 -5.15 -14.37 4.85
C GLN A 72 -3.89 -15.03 4.28
N PHE A 73 -2.97 -14.22 3.71
CA PHE A 73 -1.78 -14.73 3.05
C PHE A 73 -0.54 -13.83 3.18
N LEU A 74 -0.48 -12.96 4.21
CA LEU A 74 0.69 -12.13 4.48
C LEU A 74 1.98 -12.94 4.55
N SER A 75 1.96 -14.09 5.25
CA SER A 75 3.14 -14.96 5.36
C SER A 75 3.62 -15.48 4.00
N SER A 76 2.73 -15.67 3.03
CA SER A 76 3.11 -16.03 1.67
C SER A 76 3.74 -14.86 0.92
N MET A 77 3.24 -13.65 1.16
CA MET A 77 3.81 -12.44 0.55
C MET A 77 5.22 -12.14 1.08
N GLU A 78 5.49 -12.41 2.36
CA GLU A 78 6.83 -12.33 2.95
C GLU A 78 7.84 -13.20 2.18
N GLN A 79 7.43 -14.38 1.71
CA GLN A 79 8.27 -15.30 0.93
C GLN A 79 8.61 -14.79 -0.47
N LEU A 80 7.95 -13.75 -0.95
CA LEU A 80 8.25 -13.11 -2.24
C LEU A 80 9.40 -12.07 -2.15
N GLY A 81 9.99 -11.90 -0.96
CA GLY A 81 11.18 -11.08 -0.76
C GLY A 81 10.91 -9.59 -0.52
N PHE A 82 9.69 -9.21 -0.15
CA PHE A 82 9.37 -7.87 0.31
C PHE A 82 10.16 -7.52 1.58
N GLY A 83 10.57 -6.27 1.73
CA GLY A 83 11.15 -5.74 2.96
C GLY A 83 10.12 -5.57 4.08
N TYR A 84 8.86 -5.34 3.71
CA TYR A 84 7.69 -5.34 4.61
C TYR A 84 6.42 -5.62 3.82
N VAL A 85 5.36 -6.02 4.52
CA VAL A 85 4.05 -6.30 3.93
C VAL A 85 2.95 -5.57 4.69
N ILE A 86 1.96 -5.05 3.95
CA ILE A 86 0.79 -4.38 4.55
C ILE A 86 -0.45 -5.22 4.35
N GLY A 87 -1.05 -5.66 5.47
CA GLY A 87 -2.38 -6.28 5.51
C GLY A 87 -3.49 -5.25 5.68
N GLY A 88 -4.68 -5.55 5.17
CA GLY A 88 -5.83 -4.63 5.23
C GLY A 88 -6.05 -3.92 3.87
N THR A 89 -6.87 -2.89 3.83
CA THR A 89 -7.34 -2.01 4.93
C THR A 89 -8.47 -2.65 5.72
N ILE A 90 -8.32 -2.72 7.03
CA ILE A 90 -9.27 -3.29 7.96
C ILE A 90 -10.22 -2.21 8.46
N THR A 91 -11.49 -2.55 8.60
CA THR A 91 -12.51 -1.73 9.27
C THR A 91 -12.99 -2.42 10.55
N LYS A 92 -13.49 -1.65 11.53
CA LYS A 92 -14.02 -2.19 12.79
C LYS A 92 -15.04 -3.29 12.53
N GLU A 93 -16.05 -2.98 11.73
CA GLU A 93 -17.09 -3.94 11.36
C GLU A 93 -16.81 -4.58 9.99
N PRO A 94 -17.30 -5.82 9.74
CA PRO A 94 -17.27 -6.43 8.42
C PRO A 94 -18.00 -5.58 7.37
N ARG A 95 -17.49 -5.57 6.14
CA ARG A 95 -18.10 -4.83 5.01
C ARG A 95 -18.13 -5.69 3.75
N SER A 96 -19.26 -5.67 3.05
CA SER A 96 -19.40 -6.33 1.74
C SER A 96 -18.65 -5.58 0.62
N GLY A 97 -18.37 -4.29 0.85
CA GLY A 97 -17.88 -3.37 -0.18
C GLY A 97 -18.96 -2.93 -1.14
N ASN A 98 -18.54 -2.31 -2.24
CA ASN A 98 -19.44 -1.86 -3.30
C ASN A 98 -19.91 -3.03 -4.17
N PRO A 99 -21.05 -2.90 -4.90
CA PRO A 99 -21.53 -3.91 -5.84
C PRO A 99 -20.56 -4.13 -7.00
N SER A 100 -20.60 -5.34 -7.57
CA SER A 100 -19.85 -5.69 -8.79
C SER A 100 -20.59 -5.26 -10.05
N PRO A 101 -19.85 -4.92 -11.13
CA PRO A 101 -18.39 -4.93 -11.29
C PRO A 101 -17.71 -3.79 -10.52
N ARG A 102 -16.66 -4.11 -9.79
CA ARG A 102 -15.88 -3.15 -8.97
C ARG A 102 -14.37 -3.19 -9.21
N LEU A 103 -13.93 -3.96 -10.23
CA LEU A 103 -12.54 -4.05 -10.65
C LEU A 103 -12.43 -4.20 -12.16
N LEU A 104 -11.67 -3.31 -12.80
CA LEU A 104 -11.41 -3.31 -14.24
C LEU A 104 -9.91 -3.39 -14.51
N ARG A 105 -9.53 -4.06 -15.61
CA ARG A 105 -8.15 -4.10 -16.13
C ARG A 105 -8.02 -3.23 -17.35
N ILE A 106 -7.06 -2.33 -17.35
CA ILE A 106 -6.66 -1.52 -18.51
C ILE A 106 -5.36 -2.13 -19.06
N ARG A 107 -5.49 -3.22 -19.83
CA ARG A 107 -4.36 -4.10 -20.21
C ARG A 107 -3.23 -3.37 -20.92
N LYS A 108 -3.56 -2.50 -21.90
CA LYS A 108 -2.56 -1.75 -22.68
C LYS A 108 -1.69 -0.84 -21.81
N GLU A 109 -2.24 -0.36 -20.71
CA GLU A 109 -1.62 0.60 -19.82
C GLU A 109 -1.09 -0.05 -18.53
N LYS A 110 -1.12 -1.39 -18.43
CA LYS A 110 -0.77 -2.12 -17.21
C LYS A 110 -1.36 -1.45 -15.94
N SER A 111 -2.64 -1.09 -16.01
CA SER A 111 -3.35 -0.35 -14.97
C SER A 111 -4.63 -1.06 -14.54
N LEU A 112 -5.12 -0.74 -13.35
CA LEU A 112 -6.40 -1.20 -12.82
C LEU A 112 -7.25 0.00 -12.43
N ILE A 113 -8.58 -0.15 -12.53
CA ILE A 113 -9.53 0.76 -11.91
C ILE A 113 -10.35 -0.05 -10.92
N ASN A 114 -10.43 0.41 -9.67
CA ASN A 114 -11.17 -0.28 -8.64
C ASN A 114 -12.16 0.64 -7.91
N SER A 115 -13.26 0.05 -7.47
CA SER A 115 -14.24 0.69 -6.60
C SER A 115 -14.64 -0.25 -5.45
N MET A 116 -13.66 -0.80 -4.74
CA MET A 116 -13.88 -1.91 -3.81
C MET A 116 -14.77 -1.54 -2.61
N GLY A 117 -14.61 -0.37 -1.99
CA GLY A 117 -15.41 0.07 -0.84
C GLY A 117 -15.09 -0.67 0.47
N PHE A 118 -13.83 -1.09 0.63
CA PHE A 118 -13.31 -1.83 1.80
C PHE A 118 -14.06 -3.13 2.11
N PRO A 119 -14.20 -4.08 1.15
CA PRO A 119 -14.73 -5.40 1.49
C PRO A 119 -13.75 -6.10 2.44
N GLY A 120 -14.28 -6.71 3.48
CA GLY A 120 -13.47 -7.46 4.45
C GLY A 120 -14.30 -8.00 5.61
N GLU A 121 -13.70 -8.92 6.35
CA GLU A 121 -14.32 -9.65 7.46
C GLU A 121 -14.24 -8.88 8.80
N GLY A 122 -13.64 -7.68 8.78
CA GLY A 122 -13.58 -6.79 9.94
C GLY A 122 -12.44 -7.09 10.92
N LEU A 123 -12.39 -6.24 11.95
CA LEU A 123 -11.30 -6.20 12.92
C LEU A 123 -11.07 -7.53 13.64
N GLN A 124 -12.13 -8.17 14.13
CA GLN A 124 -12.00 -9.38 14.97
C GLN A 124 -11.41 -10.56 14.18
N ALA A 125 -11.82 -10.73 12.92
CA ALA A 125 -11.27 -11.76 12.05
C ALA A 125 -9.79 -11.49 11.72
N ALA A 126 -9.45 -10.24 11.46
CA ALA A 126 -8.09 -9.83 11.16
C ALA A 126 -7.16 -10.00 12.38
N ALA A 127 -7.58 -9.57 13.57
CA ALA A 127 -6.83 -9.74 14.82
C ALA A 127 -6.52 -11.22 15.09
N LYS A 128 -7.52 -12.08 14.99
CA LYS A 128 -7.36 -13.54 15.16
C LYS A 128 -6.36 -14.12 14.16
N ARG A 129 -6.32 -13.63 12.93
CA ARG A 129 -5.33 -14.10 11.94
C ARG A 129 -3.93 -13.61 12.26
N LEU A 130 -3.78 -12.36 12.67
CA LEU A 130 -2.49 -11.80 13.11
C LEU A 130 -1.89 -12.58 14.27
N GLU A 131 -2.69 -12.93 15.28
CA GLU A 131 -2.27 -13.76 16.43
C GLU A 131 -1.77 -15.15 16.01
N ASN A 132 -2.31 -15.70 14.91
CA ASN A 132 -1.94 -17.01 14.40
C ASN A 132 -0.85 -16.99 13.32
N LEU A 133 -0.32 -15.82 12.95
CA LEU A 133 0.80 -15.76 12.03
C LEU A 133 2.08 -16.34 12.66
N PRO A 134 2.93 -17.00 11.87
CA PRO A 134 4.21 -17.47 12.35
C PRO A 134 5.02 -16.35 12.99
N VAL A 135 5.61 -16.61 14.15
CA VAL A 135 6.53 -15.67 14.80
C VAL A 135 7.82 -15.63 13.99
N ASP A 136 8.09 -14.48 13.39
CA ASP A 136 9.34 -14.17 12.70
C ASP A 136 9.79 -12.75 13.10
N PRO A 137 10.80 -12.61 13.95
CA PRO A 137 11.28 -11.29 14.40
C PRO A 137 11.80 -10.41 13.26
N SER A 138 12.11 -10.99 12.11
CA SER A 138 12.62 -10.26 10.94
C SER A 138 11.49 -9.80 9.98
N ALA A 139 10.27 -10.30 10.17
CA ALA A 139 9.13 -9.93 9.35
C ALA A 139 8.54 -8.58 9.82
N ILE A 140 8.57 -7.60 8.95
CA ILE A 140 7.93 -6.30 9.20
C ILE A 140 6.52 -6.33 8.63
N ARG A 141 5.54 -6.44 9.52
CA ARG A 141 4.10 -6.50 9.20
C ARG A 141 3.45 -5.20 9.60
N ILE A 142 2.88 -4.52 8.64
CA ILE A 142 2.13 -3.29 8.84
C ILE A 142 0.65 -3.61 8.64
N VAL A 143 -0.23 -2.99 9.41
CA VAL A 143 -1.67 -3.17 9.23
C VAL A 143 -2.30 -1.84 8.85
N SER A 144 -2.97 -1.83 7.70
CA SER A 144 -3.74 -0.67 7.26
C SER A 144 -5.13 -0.70 7.87
N ILE A 145 -5.56 0.42 8.48
CA ILE A 145 -6.87 0.58 9.10
C ILE A 145 -7.63 1.75 8.48
N SER A 146 -8.95 1.68 8.52
CA SER A 146 -9.83 2.76 8.11
C SER A 146 -11.17 2.71 8.87
N GLY A 147 -11.82 3.85 9.00
CA GLY A 147 -13.12 3.98 9.66
C GLY A 147 -13.74 5.33 9.35
N THR A 148 -15.03 5.48 9.61
CA THR A 148 -15.76 6.72 9.37
C THR A 148 -15.86 7.58 10.63
N THR A 149 -15.44 7.06 11.79
CA THR A 149 -15.39 7.75 13.06
C THR A 149 -14.01 7.60 13.70
N ILE A 150 -13.67 8.52 14.59
CA ILE A 150 -12.45 8.44 15.42
C ILE A 150 -12.47 7.18 16.28
N ASP A 151 -13.61 6.85 16.89
CA ASP A 151 -13.78 5.65 17.73
C ASP A 151 -13.46 4.35 16.96
N ASP A 152 -13.93 4.23 15.71
CA ASP A 152 -13.62 3.07 14.89
C ASP A 152 -12.11 2.92 14.66
N MET A 153 -11.43 4.03 14.35
CA MET A 153 -9.98 4.05 14.11
C MET A 153 -9.19 3.70 15.37
N VAL A 154 -9.55 4.30 16.52
CA VAL A 154 -8.92 4.02 17.82
C VAL A 154 -9.17 2.58 18.25
N THR A 155 -10.39 2.06 18.06
CA THR A 155 -10.71 0.65 18.34
C THR A 155 -9.85 -0.29 17.49
N CYS A 156 -9.70 -0.01 16.19
CA CYS A 156 -8.83 -0.80 15.32
C CYS A 156 -7.38 -0.73 15.82
N GLN A 157 -6.85 0.46 16.06
CA GLN A 157 -5.48 0.65 16.54
C GLN A 157 -5.21 -0.13 17.84
N THR A 158 -6.02 0.09 18.86
CA THR A 158 -5.79 -0.50 20.18
C THR A 158 -5.84 -2.02 20.18
N THR A 159 -6.67 -2.60 19.32
CA THR A 159 -6.79 -4.05 19.17
C THR A 159 -5.57 -4.68 18.49
N ILE A 160 -5.03 -4.03 17.43
CA ILE A 160 -4.02 -4.69 16.56
C ILE A 160 -2.59 -4.24 16.79
N GLN A 161 -2.32 -3.10 17.43
CA GLN A 161 -0.98 -2.51 17.50
C GLN A 161 0.07 -3.39 18.20
N THR A 162 -0.33 -4.32 19.04
CA THR A 162 0.58 -5.30 19.67
C THR A 162 0.86 -6.52 18.80
N LEU A 163 0.19 -6.62 17.66
CA LEU A 163 0.25 -7.75 16.72
C LEU A 163 0.95 -7.37 15.41
N CYS A 164 1.40 -6.12 15.27
CA CYS A 164 2.04 -5.61 14.05
C CYS A 164 3.21 -4.68 14.37
N SER A 165 4.04 -4.40 13.36
CA SER A 165 5.22 -3.53 13.48
C SER A 165 4.87 -2.05 13.35
N ALA A 166 3.82 -1.70 12.62
CA ALA A 166 3.31 -0.34 12.44
C ALA A 166 1.85 -0.36 11.96
N ILE A 167 1.19 0.79 12.01
CA ILE A 167 -0.18 0.99 11.52
C ILE A 167 -0.17 2.02 10.40
N GLU A 168 -0.82 1.71 9.26
CA GLU A 168 -1.11 2.66 8.20
C GLU A 168 -2.56 3.13 8.30
N VAL A 169 -2.78 4.40 8.63
CA VAL A 169 -4.11 5.03 8.71
C VAL A 169 -4.52 5.48 7.31
N ASN A 170 -5.51 4.83 6.72
CA ASN A 170 -5.98 5.11 5.36
C ASN A 170 -7.16 6.10 5.41
N ILE A 171 -6.86 7.38 5.18
CA ILE A 171 -7.86 8.47 5.08
C ILE A 171 -8.28 8.79 3.64
N SER A 172 -7.70 8.09 2.66
CA SER A 172 -7.61 8.57 1.27
C SER A 172 -8.46 7.79 0.28
N SER A 173 -9.32 6.84 0.73
CA SER A 173 -10.15 6.08 -0.20
C SER A 173 -11.17 6.95 -0.94
N PRO A 174 -11.13 7.02 -2.29
CA PRO A 174 -12.10 7.78 -3.05
C PRO A 174 -13.47 7.10 -3.11
N ASN A 175 -13.56 5.84 -2.69
CA ASN A 175 -14.68 4.93 -2.92
C ASN A 175 -15.58 4.74 -1.70
N THR A 176 -15.31 5.44 -0.57
CA THR A 176 -16.04 5.26 0.68
C THR A 176 -16.64 6.57 1.16
N ALA A 177 -17.98 6.60 1.24
CA ALA A 177 -18.68 7.75 1.82
C ALA A 177 -18.29 7.95 3.29
N GLY A 178 -18.20 9.20 3.74
CA GLY A 178 -17.87 9.56 5.11
C GLY A 178 -16.37 9.59 5.44
N LEU A 179 -15.51 8.96 4.64
CA LEU A 179 -14.07 8.94 4.91
C LEU A 179 -13.39 10.30 4.63
N ARG A 180 -13.95 11.08 3.71
CA ARG A 180 -13.39 12.38 3.31
C ARG A 180 -13.32 13.40 4.43
N ILE A 181 -14.08 13.20 5.50
CA ILE A 181 -14.02 14.10 6.68
C ILE A 181 -12.58 14.19 7.23
N PHE A 182 -11.81 13.10 7.19
CA PHE A 182 -10.42 13.09 7.64
C PHE A 182 -9.43 13.65 6.62
N GLN A 183 -9.90 14.11 5.47
CA GLN A 183 -9.11 14.90 4.51
C GLN A 183 -9.22 16.41 4.79
N GLU A 184 -9.91 16.79 5.84
CA GLU A 184 -9.91 18.16 6.39
C GLU A 184 -8.92 18.23 7.56
N GLN A 185 -8.03 19.23 7.57
CA GLN A 185 -6.94 19.37 8.53
C GLN A 185 -7.42 19.26 9.99
N THR A 186 -8.51 19.95 10.32
CA THR A 186 -9.05 19.97 11.70
C THR A 186 -9.55 18.62 12.18
N HIS A 187 -10.13 17.82 11.29
CA HIS A 187 -10.60 16.47 11.60
C HIS A 187 -9.45 15.48 11.66
N LEU A 188 -8.46 15.64 10.78
CA LEU A 188 -7.25 14.82 10.83
C LEU A 188 -6.46 15.06 12.12
N LEU A 189 -6.29 16.31 12.55
CA LEU A 189 -5.64 16.63 13.83
C LEU A 189 -6.31 15.94 15.02
N LYS A 190 -7.65 16.01 15.12
CA LYS A 190 -8.40 15.32 16.18
C LYS A 190 -8.24 13.79 16.13
N LEU A 191 -8.24 13.21 14.94
CA LEU A 191 -8.00 11.77 14.77
C LEU A 191 -6.60 11.39 15.24
N LEU A 192 -5.57 12.13 14.79
CA LEU A 192 -4.17 11.82 15.12
C LEU A 192 -3.89 12.03 16.62
N GLU A 193 -4.48 13.06 17.23
CA GLU A 193 -4.42 13.27 18.69
C GLU A 193 -4.98 12.04 19.44
N ALA A 194 -6.16 11.55 19.05
CA ALA A 194 -6.77 10.38 19.66
C ALA A 194 -5.94 9.09 19.47
N LEU A 195 -5.35 8.91 18.30
CA LEU A 195 -4.47 7.77 18.03
C LEU A 195 -3.17 7.85 18.84
N ASN A 196 -2.60 9.04 19.00
CA ASN A 196 -1.35 9.23 19.74
C ASN A 196 -1.48 8.95 21.25
N GLN A 197 -2.67 9.13 21.83
CA GLN A 197 -2.91 8.84 23.27
C GLN A 197 -2.57 7.40 23.64
N ASN A 198 -2.72 6.45 22.72
CA ASN A 198 -2.50 5.04 22.96
C ASN A 198 -1.43 4.42 22.04
N LYS A 199 -0.64 5.24 21.34
CA LYS A 199 0.36 4.83 20.37
C LYS A 199 1.43 3.94 21.01
N LYS A 200 1.62 2.71 20.46
CA LYS A 200 2.66 1.75 20.86
C LYS A 200 3.60 1.39 19.71
N VAL A 201 3.19 1.66 18.49
CA VAL A 201 3.95 1.38 17.27
C VAL A 201 3.89 2.59 16.33
N PRO A 202 4.78 2.73 15.38
CA PRO A 202 4.74 3.81 14.40
C PRO A 202 3.39 3.91 13.67
N ILE A 203 2.96 5.14 13.40
CA ILE A 203 1.75 5.46 12.65
C ILE A 203 2.12 6.12 11.33
N PHE A 204 1.66 5.55 10.25
CA PHE A 204 1.75 6.12 8.91
C PHE A 204 0.39 6.66 8.49
N VAL A 205 0.36 7.76 7.74
CA VAL A 205 -0.88 8.28 7.16
C VAL A 205 -0.82 8.17 5.64
N LYS A 206 -1.77 7.43 5.06
CA LYS A 206 -1.87 7.32 3.61
C LYS A 206 -2.72 8.44 3.05
N LEU A 207 -2.06 9.32 2.30
CA LEU A 207 -2.64 10.52 1.72
C LEU A 207 -3.40 10.23 0.41
N PRO A 208 -4.40 11.05 0.06
CA PRO A 208 -4.94 11.07 -1.29
C PRO A 208 -3.88 11.55 -2.29
N PRO A 209 -3.99 11.18 -3.57
CA PRO A 209 -3.12 11.74 -4.58
C PRO A 209 -3.43 13.22 -4.76
N PHE A 210 -2.40 14.06 -4.91
CA PHE A 210 -2.58 15.32 -5.60
C PHE A 210 -2.07 15.15 -7.03
N ILE A 211 -2.83 15.64 -7.96
CA ILE A 211 -2.44 15.67 -9.35
C ILE A 211 -1.74 17.01 -9.53
N ASP A 212 -0.56 17.00 -10.13
CA ASP A 212 0.09 18.23 -10.57
C ASP A 212 -0.77 18.83 -11.70
N SER A 213 -1.87 19.39 -11.29
CA SER A 213 -2.78 20.17 -12.13
C SER A 213 -2.52 21.64 -11.77
N GLN A 214 -2.77 22.52 -12.70
CA GLN A 214 -2.69 23.96 -12.46
C GLN A 214 -3.67 24.44 -11.36
N ASP A 215 -4.34 23.52 -10.70
CA ASP A 215 -5.27 23.78 -9.61
C ASP A 215 -4.54 23.86 -8.27
N LYS A 216 -4.16 25.10 -7.90
CA LYS A 216 -3.51 25.42 -6.63
C LYS A 216 -4.32 24.98 -5.40
N SER A 217 -5.62 24.75 -5.52
CA SER A 217 -6.47 24.37 -4.38
C SER A 217 -6.16 22.96 -3.88
N MET A 218 -5.96 21.98 -4.78
CA MET A 218 -5.60 20.61 -4.37
C MET A 218 -4.23 20.56 -3.69
N THR A 219 -3.29 21.35 -4.14
CA THR A 219 -1.95 21.44 -3.53
C THR A 219 -2.04 21.98 -2.10
N THR A 220 -2.92 22.96 -1.86
CA THR A 220 -3.14 23.52 -0.51
C THR A 220 -3.76 22.49 0.44
N GLU A 221 -4.78 21.76 0.02
CA GLU A 221 -5.40 20.68 0.82
C GLU A 221 -4.36 19.62 1.24
N ILE A 222 -3.49 19.20 0.34
CA ILE A 222 -2.46 18.20 0.67
C ILE A 222 -1.42 18.77 1.64
N ARG A 223 -1.03 20.05 1.49
CA ARG A 223 -0.15 20.73 2.46
C ARG A 223 -0.77 20.72 3.85
N ASP A 224 -2.03 21.10 3.96
CA ASP A 224 -2.77 21.12 5.23
C ASP A 224 -2.76 19.73 5.90
N LEU A 225 -2.88 18.66 5.12
CA LEU A 225 -2.79 17.29 5.63
C LEU A 225 -1.37 16.94 6.08
N ILE A 226 -0.34 17.32 5.31
CA ILE A 226 1.06 17.07 5.69
C ILE A 226 1.42 17.86 6.95
N GLU A 227 1.00 19.11 7.05
CA GLU A 227 1.19 19.94 8.25
C GLU A 227 0.49 19.37 9.48
N ALA A 228 -0.73 18.81 9.31
CA ALA A 228 -1.40 18.08 10.38
C ALA A 228 -0.60 16.85 10.82
N CYS A 229 -0.04 16.10 9.87
CA CYS A 229 0.83 14.96 10.17
C CYS A 229 2.10 15.39 10.94
N LEU A 230 2.77 16.44 10.49
CA LEU A 230 3.95 17.00 11.16
C LEU A 230 3.64 17.48 12.56
N LYS A 231 2.54 18.24 12.73
CA LYS A 231 2.12 18.77 14.04
C LYS A 231 1.75 17.68 15.02
N SER A 232 1.27 16.55 14.53
CA SER A 232 0.89 15.38 15.34
C SER A 232 1.99 14.33 15.46
N GLU A 233 3.21 14.63 15.03
CA GLU A 233 4.37 13.74 15.10
C GLU A 233 4.08 12.35 14.50
N VAL A 234 3.43 12.34 13.31
CA VAL A 234 3.25 11.13 12.51
C VAL A 234 4.61 10.64 12.03
N ASP A 235 4.87 9.34 12.14
CA ASP A 235 6.20 8.77 11.87
C ASP A 235 6.54 8.74 10.38
N ALA A 236 5.53 8.51 9.49
CA ALA A 236 5.70 8.56 8.06
C ALA A 236 4.39 8.86 7.32
N ILE A 237 4.48 9.33 6.08
CA ILE A 237 3.33 9.43 5.18
C ILE A 237 3.48 8.45 4.01
N THR A 238 2.36 7.89 3.55
CA THR A 238 2.30 7.09 2.32
C THR A 238 1.72 7.93 1.18
N VAL A 239 2.48 8.11 0.12
CA VAL A 239 2.18 8.95 -1.05
C VAL A 239 2.17 8.09 -2.31
N ALA A 240 1.01 7.75 -2.88
CA ALA A 240 -0.33 8.09 -2.42
C ALA A 240 -1.33 6.97 -2.73
N ASN A 241 -2.61 7.23 -2.51
CA ASN A 241 -3.69 6.36 -2.96
C ASN A 241 -3.93 6.53 -4.47
N THR A 242 -4.91 5.80 -5.01
CA THR A 242 -5.31 5.77 -6.43
C THR A 242 -5.93 7.10 -6.87
N ILE A 243 -5.75 7.45 -8.14
CA ILE A 243 -6.33 8.66 -8.75
C ILE A 243 -7.82 8.43 -9.01
N PRO A 244 -8.72 9.29 -8.51
CA PRO A 244 -10.16 9.19 -8.80
C PRO A 244 -10.45 9.33 -10.30
N VAL A 245 -11.27 8.41 -10.83
CA VAL A 245 -11.72 8.42 -12.23
C VAL A 245 -13.17 8.01 -12.32
N GLU A 246 -13.86 8.50 -13.34
CA GLU A 246 -15.20 8.04 -13.72
C GLU A 246 -15.09 6.93 -14.76
N ASP A 247 -15.84 5.85 -14.56
CA ASP A 247 -15.93 4.74 -15.52
C ASP A 247 -17.27 4.02 -15.37
N THR A 248 -18.11 4.13 -16.37
CA THR A 248 -19.47 3.58 -16.39
C THR A 248 -19.52 2.04 -16.39
N ARG A 249 -18.40 1.37 -16.61
CA ARG A 249 -18.30 -0.10 -16.51
C ARG A 249 -18.27 -0.58 -15.07
N LEU A 250 -17.97 0.30 -14.10
CA LEU A 250 -18.09 0.00 -12.67
C LEU A 250 -19.54 0.18 -12.21
N ALA A 251 -20.01 -0.66 -11.31
CA ALA A 251 -21.38 -0.60 -10.81
C ALA A 251 -21.72 0.75 -10.14
N VAL A 252 -20.72 1.42 -9.53
CA VAL A 252 -20.90 2.73 -8.88
C VAL A 252 -20.47 3.91 -9.80
N GLY A 253 -20.14 3.65 -11.07
CA GLY A 253 -19.81 4.65 -12.08
C GLY A 253 -18.47 5.39 -11.87
N LYS A 254 -17.73 5.11 -10.81
CA LYS A 254 -16.45 5.75 -10.46
C LYS A 254 -15.54 4.82 -9.71
N GLY A 255 -14.23 5.10 -9.70
CA GLY A 255 -13.25 4.28 -9.02
C GLY A 255 -11.91 4.98 -8.87
N GLY A 256 -10.91 4.23 -8.42
CA GLY A 256 -9.53 4.69 -8.31
C GLY A 256 -8.65 4.00 -9.34
N LEU A 257 -7.97 4.79 -10.18
CA LEU A 257 -6.97 4.33 -11.16
C LEU A 257 -5.65 4.04 -10.44
N SER A 258 -5.05 2.89 -10.72
CA SER A 258 -3.72 2.48 -10.25
C SER A 258 -2.92 1.87 -11.41
N GLY A 259 -1.62 1.70 -11.22
CA GLY A 259 -0.72 1.10 -12.20
C GLY A 259 0.23 2.08 -12.84
N SER A 260 0.84 1.71 -13.98
CA SER A 260 1.99 2.41 -14.56
C SER A 260 1.77 3.91 -14.82
N LYS A 261 0.54 4.31 -15.10
CA LYS A 261 0.17 5.73 -15.31
C LYS A 261 0.41 6.63 -14.09
N LEU A 262 0.57 6.06 -12.90
CA LEU A 262 0.74 6.86 -11.70
C LEU A 262 2.19 7.23 -11.41
N PHE A 263 3.16 6.63 -12.09
CA PHE A 263 4.56 6.76 -11.72
C PHE A 263 5.04 8.22 -11.75
N GLU A 264 4.82 8.92 -12.86
CA GLU A 264 5.25 10.33 -13.00
C GLU A 264 4.59 11.23 -11.96
N ASN A 265 3.29 11.00 -11.70
CA ASN A 265 2.59 11.73 -10.66
C ASN A 265 3.16 11.43 -9.26
N THR A 266 3.47 10.16 -8.97
CA THR A 266 4.07 9.77 -7.69
C THR A 266 5.45 10.41 -7.52
N LEU A 267 6.29 10.40 -8.55
CA LEU A 267 7.61 11.02 -8.53
C LEU A 267 7.52 12.55 -8.33
N SER A 268 6.59 13.21 -9.03
CA SER A 268 6.33 14.64 -8.86
C SER A 268 5.89 14.97 -7.44
N MET A 269 4.98 14.17 -6.86
CA MET A 269 4.53 14.33 -5.48
C MET A 269 5.68 14.20 -4.47
N ILE A 270 6.55 13.19 -4.61
CA ILE A 270 7.70 12.99 -3.73
C ILE A 270 8.65 14.20 -3.84
N ASN A 271 8.99 14.64 -5.05
CA ASN A 271 9.85 15.80 -5.27
C ASN A 271 9.28 17.06 -4.59
N THR A 272 7.98 17.32 -4.76
CA THR A 272 7.32 18.49 -4.14
C THR A 272 7.40 18.41 -2.62
N ILE A 273 7.04 17.26 -2.02
CA ILE A 273 7.08 17.07 -0.57
C ILE A 273 8.50 17.23 -0.03
N LYS A 274 9.48 16.64 -0.68
CA LYS A 274 10.88 16.72 -0.22
C LYS A 274 11.48 18.10 -0.42
N SER A 275 11.09 18.83 -1.46
CA SER A 275 11.47 20.23 -1.66
C SER A 275 10.93 21.16 -0.56
N GLU A 276 9.68 20.92 -0.10
CA GLU A 276 9.04 21.79 0.90
C GLU A 276 9.38 21.40 2.34
N TYR A 277 9.45 20.10 2.64
CA TYR A 277 9.57 19.59 4.01
C TYR A 277 10.91 18.91 4.30
N GLY A 278 11.71 18.58 3.28
CA GLY A 278 13.02 17.95 3.43
C GLY A 278 12.93 16.62 4.19
N THR A 279 13.72 16.51 5.25
CA THR A 279 13.78 15.31 6.13
C THR A 279 12.81 15.34 7.31
N LYS A 280 11.96 16.38 7.41
CA LYS A 280 11.03 16.53 8.54
C LYS A 280 9.97 15.43 8.62
N ILE A 281 9.70 14.74 7.51
CA ILE A 281 8.77 13.62 7.45
C ILE A 281 9.32 12.52 6.54
N GLU A 282 9.21 11.29 6.98
CA GLU A 282 9.54 10.13 6.16
C GLU A 282 8.43 9.83 5.16
N VAL A 283 8.82 9.39 3.97
CA VAL A 283 7.88 9.20 2.86
C VAL A 283 7.98 7.79 2.31
N ASN A 284 6.85 7.12 2.30
CA ASN A 284 6.64 5.83 1.69
C ASN A 284 5.94 6.02 0.33
N ALA A 285 6.62 5.79 -0.78
CA ALA A 285 6.08 6.01 -2.12
C ALA A 285 5.13 4.88 -2.55
N CYS A 286 3.96 5.21 -3.08
CA CYS A 286 2.98 4.23 -3.55
C CYS A 286 2.31 4.69 -4.84
N GLY A 287 2.62 4.06 -5.97
CA GLY A 287 1.97 4.32 -7.25
C GLY A 287 2.89 4.17 -8.46
N GLY A 288 2.53 3.26 -9.36
CA GLY A 288 3.09 3.15 -10.70
C GLY A 288 4.42 2.41 -10.85
N VAL A 289 5.10 2.04 -9.77
CA VAL A 289 6.42 1.40 -9.83
C VAL A 289 6.33 -0.03 -10.34
N SER A 290 7.19 -0.36 -11.32
CA SER A 290 7.28 -1.67 -11.93
C SER A 290 8.70 -2.10 -12.35
N THR A 291 9.70 -1.23 -12.15
CA THR A 291 11.11 -1.49 -12.51
C THR A 291 12.06 -1.00 -11.42
N GLY A 292 13.30 -1.55 -11.41
CA GLY A 292 14.35 -1.08 -10.51
C GLY A 292 14.77 0.36 -10.77
N GLU A 293 14.75 0.80 -12.02
CA GLU A 293 15.03 2.20 -12.39
C GLU A 293 14.02 3.16 -11.78
N GLN A 294 12.73 2.82 -11.86
CA GLN A 294 11.67 3.63 -11.22
C GLN A 294 11.81 3.66 -9.70
N ALA A 295 12.16 2.52 -9.10
CA ALA A 295 12.43 2.45 -7.67
C ALA A 295 13.62 3.34 -7.28
N TYR A 296 14.70 3.30 -8.06
CA TYR A 296 15.87 4.14 -7.88
C TYR A 296 15.53 5.64 -7.97
N GLN A 297 14.75 6.06 -8.98
CA GLN A 297 14.33 7.45 -9.13
C GLN A 297 13.54 7.97 -7.91
N LEU A 298 12.65 7.14 -7.33
CA LEU A 298 11.91 7.53 -6.12
C LEU A 298 12.81 7.62 -4.89
N ILE A 299 13.78 6.71 -4.73
CA ILE A 299 14.77 6.78 -3.64
C ILE A 299 15.62 8.05 -3.79
N GLN A 300 16.10 8.38 -4.99
CA GLN A 300 16.85 9.60 -5.27
C GLN A 300 16.00 10.86 -5.02
N ALA A 301 14.71 10.81 -5.28
CA ALA A 301 13.77 11.89 -4.95
C ALA A 301 13.50 12.02 -3.44
N GLY A 302 14.01 11.08 -2.62
CA GLY A 302 13.93 11.11 -1.17
C GLY A 302 12.88 10.19 -0.53
N ALA A 303 12.28 9.26 -1.28
CA ALA A 303 11.43 8.25 -0.67
C ALA A 303 12.25 7.29 0.22
N ASN A 304 11.77 6.99 1.41
CA ASN A 304 12.38 6.03 2.34
C ASN A 304 12.08 4.58 1.94
N SER A 305 10.89 4.35 1.35
CA SER A 305 10.46 3.03 0.89
C SER A 305 9.42 3.15 -0.23
N ILE A 306 9.08 2.01 -0.84
CA ILE A 306 8.23 1.93 -2.03
C ILE A 306 7.24 0.79 -1.89
N GLN A 307 5.96 1.06 -2.12
CA GLN A 307 4.89 0.05 -2.10
C GLN A 307 4.49 -0.39 -3.51
N LEU A 308 4.37 -1.70 -3.71
CA LEU A 308 3.91 -2.31 -4.96
C LEU A 308 2.51 -2.90 -4.80
N TYR A 309 1.68 -2.80 -5.84
CA TYR A 309 0.39 -3.46 -5.96
C TYR A 309 0.12 -3.91 -7.40
N THR A 310 -0.25 -2.97 -8.28
CA THR A 310 -0.73 -3.26 -9.64
C THR A 310 0.32 -3.94 -10.51
N SER A 311 1.58 -3.54 -10.38
CA SER A 311 2.69 -4.16 -11.08
C SER A 311 2.83 -5.65 -10.75
N LEU A 312 2.55 -6.07 -9.51
CA LEU A 312 2.56 -7.47 -9.11
C LEU A 312 1.50 -8.29 -9.87
N VAL A 313 0.32 -7.70 -10.14
CA VAL A 313 -0.74 -8.33 -10.93
C VAL A 313 -0.32 -8.56 -12.39
N TYR A 314 0.49 -7.67 -12.95
CA TYR A 314 0.94 -7.74 -14.34
C TYR A 314 2.23 -8.53 -14.53
N GLU A 315 3.18 -8.43 -13.61
CA GLU A 315 4.53 -9.00 -13.74
C GLU A 315 4.73 -10.28 -12.90
N GLY A 316 3.88 -10.49 -11.89
CA GLY A 316 3.87 -11.71 -11.08
C GLY A 316 4.88 -11.72 -9.94
N PRO A 317 5.04 -12.88 -9.27
CA PRO A 317 5.75 -13.00 -7.99
C PRO A 317 7.27 -12.74 -8.09
N GLY A 318 7.87 -12.83 -9.28
CA GLY A 318 9.29 -12.52 -9.50
C GLY A 318 9.64 -11.03 -9.48
N LEU A 319 8.63 -10.15 -9.58
CA LEU A 319 8.82 -8.71 -9.71
C LEU A 319 9.70 -8.09 -8.61
N VAL A 320 9.46 -8.48 -7.36
CA VAL A 320 10.21 -7.93 -6.22
C VAL A 320 11.69 -8.23 -6.33
N LYS A 321 12.04 -9.47 -6.71
CA LYS A 321 13.43 -9.87 -6.95
C LYS A 321 14.05 -9.07 -8.08
N ASP A 322 13.34 -8.91 -9.20
CA ASP A 322 13.83 -8.18 -10.37
C ASP A 322 14.11 -6.71 -10.01
N ILE A 323 13.17 -6.04 -9.34
CA ILE A 323 13.33 -4.66 -8.87
C ILE A 323 14.53 -4.53 -7.92
N LYS A 324 14.65 -5.42 -6.92
CA LYS A 324 15.75 -5.39 -5.96
C LYS A 324 17.11 -5.58 -6.63
N THR A 325 17.18 -6.52 -7.57
CA THR A 325 18.42 -6.81 -8.31
C THR A 325 18.89 -5.60 -9.11
N ASP A 326 17.98 -4.93 -9.81
CA ASP A 326 18.34 -3.77 -10.62
C ASP A 326 18.59 -2.53 -9.75
N LEU A 327 17.80 -2.32 -8.70
CA LEU A 327 18.02 -1.23 -7.74
C LEU A 327 19.40 -1.35 -7.06
N ALA A 328 19.80 -2.56 -6.65
CA ALA A 328 21.11 -2.77 -6.03
C ALA A 328 22.27 -2.44 -6.98
N LYS A 329 22.16 -2.80 -8.26
CA LYS A 329 23.16 -2.43 -9.27
C LYS A 329 23.27 -0.91 -9.44
N LEU A 330 22.12 -0.21 -9.51
CA LEU A 330 22.08 1.24 -9.66
C LEU A 330 22.67 1.97 -8.45
N LEU A 331 22.37 1.50 -7.23
CA LEU A 331 22.93 2.06 -5.99
C LEU A 331 24.44 1.84 -5.87
N LYS A 332 24.98 0.73 -6.39
CA LYS A 332 26.43 0.45 -6.38
C LYS A 332 27.20 1.18 -7.47
N SER A 333 26.52 1.74 -8.45
CA SER A 333 27.15 2.46 -9.57
C SER A 333 27.38 3.96 -9.26
N GLN A 334 26.99 4.42 -8.06
CA GLN A 334 27.31 5.74 -7.52
C GLN A 334 28.66 5.71 -6.80
#